data_687e4d7d679df67ad8baf49028404ff6
#
_entry.id   687e4d7d679df67ad8baf49028404ff6
#
_cell.length_a   1.000
_cell.length_b   1.000
_cell.length_c   1.000
_cell.angle_alpha   90.00
_cell.angle_beta   90.00
_cell.angle_gamma   90.00
#
_symmetry.space_group_name_H-M   'P 1'
#
loop_
_entity.id
_entity.type
_entity.pdbx_description
1 polymer ?
#
loop_
_entity_poly.entity_id
_entity_poly.type
_entity_poly.pdbx_seq_one_letter_code
_entity_poly.pdbx_strand_id
1 'polypeptide(L)'
;LVKLLQYLDRQEPQQRWGDYLKDGAPNWGRIALAGQSQGAGMAAFIAQRHEVARVILFSSPWDFTLTDGNVRQLARWVSAPGKTPPERWYGGYHERENMAGLIAEAYAALRIPPDHIRVFRDDLPPAQQQTGKRNPFHGQGVRNPIYDQDRAFFLGRSP
;
A
#
# COMPACT_ATOMS: atom_id res chain seq x y z
N LEU A 1 15.34 6.46 -8.23
CA LEU A 1 15.61 6.25 -6.79
C LEU A 1 17.12 6.35 -6.52
N VAL A 2 18.01 5.65 -7.26
CA VAL A 2 19.47 5.66 -7.02
C VAL A 2 20.03 7.09 -6.95
N LYS A 3 19.80 7.91 -8.00
CA LYS A 3 20.28 9.30 -8.03
C LYS A 3 19.77 10.14 -6.85
N LEU A 4 18.54 9.91 -6.41
CA LEU A 4 17.97 10.59 -5.24
C LEU A 4 18.71 10.18 -3.96
N LEU A 5 18.89 8.88 -3.73
CA LEU A 5 19.62 8.39 -2.55
C LEU A 5 21.07 8.89 -2.51
N GLN A 6 21.75 8.87 -3.66
CA GLN A 6 23.10 9.43 -3.78
C GLN A 6 23.16 10.93 -3.52
N TYR A 7 22.15 11.67 -3.97
CA TYR A 7 22.04 13.11 -3.69
C TYR A 7 21.84 13.37 -2.19
N LEU A 8 20.86 12.69 -1.59
CA LEU A 8 20.54 12.83 -0.16
C LEU A 8 21.74 12.44 0.73
N ASP A 9 22.45 11.37 0.39
CA ASP A 9 23.64 10.93 1.13
C ASP A 9 24.75 12.00 1.14
N ARG A 10 24.91 12.73 0.04
CA ARG A 10 25.84 13.86 -0.03
C ARG A 10 25.36 15.10 0.73
N GLN A 11 24.04 15.37 0.72
CA GLN A 11 23.48 16.58 1.36
C GLN A 11 23.34 16.40 2.87
N GLU A 12 23.00 15.19 3.30
CA GLU A 12 22.66 14.86 4.69
C GLU A 12 23.43 13.59 5.17
N PRO A 13 24.76 13.61 5.23
CA PRO A 13 25.56 12.41 5.52
C PRO A 13 25.21 11.73 6.84
N GLN A 14 24.78 12.50 7.85
CA GLN A 14 24.38 12.01 9.15
C GLN A 14 23.11 11.12 9.09
N GLN A 15 22.31 11.23 8.03
CA GLN A 15 21.10 10.42 7.84
C GLN A 15 21.38 9.09 7.15
N ARG A 16 22.61 8.88 6.67
CA ARG A 16 23.09 7.61 6.13
C ARG A 16 22.22 7.07 4.99
N TRP A 17 21.82 7.93 4.05
CA TRP A 17 21.01 7.52 2.89
C TRP A 17 21.74 6.53 1.97
N GLY A 18 23.06 6.48 2.01
CA GLY A 18 23.89 5.48 1.32
C GLY A 18 23.62 4.04 1.75
N ASP A 19 23.13 3.80 2.98
CA ASP A 19 22.77 2.47 3.48
C ASP A 19 21.63 1.83 2.67
N TYR A 20 20.84 2.62 1.96
CA TYR A 20 19.77 2.15 1.07
C TYR A 20 20.26 1.87 -0.35
N LEU A 21 21.57 1.91 -0.59
CA LEU A 21 22.23 1.50 -1.82
C LEU A 21 23.10 0.28 -1.57
N LYS A 22 23.16 -0.62 -2.54
CA LYS A 22 24.05 -1.77 -2.57
C LYS A 22 24.50 -1.99 -4.02
N ASP A 23 25.81 -2.02 -4.24
CA ASP A 23 26.42 -2.25 -5.57
C ASP A 23 25.84 -1.32 -6.66
N GLY A 24 25.61 -0.06 -6.33
CA GLY A 24 25.06 0.95 -7.25
C GLY A 24 23.56 0.84 -7.53
N ALA A 25 22.86 -0.08 -6.89
CA ALA A 25 21.42 -0.30 -7.01
C ALA A 25 20.69 -0.05 -5.68
N PRO A 26 19.35 0.09 -5.67
CA PRO A 26 18.60 0.17 -4.41
C PRO A 26 18.73 -1.10 -3.59
N ASN A 27 19.07 -0.97 -2.33
CA ASN A 27 19.05 -2.07 -1.36
C ASN A 27 17.60 -2.33 -0.93
N TRP A 28 16.83 -3.00 -1.78
CA TRP A 28 15.39 -3.22 -1.60
C TRP A 28 15.05 -3.85 -0.25
N GLY A 29 15.88 -4.76 0.27
CA GLY A 29 15.68 -5.39 1.56
C GLY A 29 15.71 -4.42 2.77
N ARG A 30 16.14 -3.18 2.56
CA ARG A 30 16.12 -2.10 3.58
C ARG A 30 15.06 -1.05 3.32
N ILE A 31 14.28 -1.18 2.24
CA ILE A 31 13.28 -0.19 1.80
C ILE A 31 11.89 -0.72 2.11
N ALA A 32 11.12 0.04 2.88
CA ALA A 32 9.69 -0.16 2.99
C ALA A 32 8.96 0.65 1.89
N LEU A 33 7.95 0.04 1.29
CA LEU A 33 7.07 0.68 0.31
C LEU A 33 5.71 0.93 0.93
N ALA A 34 5.24 2.17 0.86
CA ALA A 34 3.91 2.54 1.30
C ALA A 34 3.21 3.35 0.20
N GLY A 35 1.91 3.17 0.08
CA GLY A 35 1.15 3.93 -0.90
C GLY A 35 -0.35 3.95 -0.62
N GLN A 36 -1.02 4.93 -1.21
CA GLN A 36 -2.48 5.06 -1.16
C GLN A 36 -3.01 5.13 -2.60
N SER A 37 -4.12 4.46 -2.87
CA SER A 37 -4.76 4.46 -4.20
C SER A 37 -3.77 4.00 -5.28
N GLN A 38 -3.56 4.76 -6.33
CA GLN A 38 -2.57 4.46 -7.38
C GLN A 38 -1.18 4.18 -6.80
N GLY A 39 -0.75 4.94 -5.78
CA GLY A 39 0.54 4.72 -5.12
C GLY A 39 0.64 3.35 -4.43
N ALA A 40 -0.46 2.82 -3.89
CA ALA A 40 -0.48 1.47 -3.32
C ALA A 40 -0.37 0.39 -4.42
N GLY A 41 -1.04 0.57 -5.56
CA GLY A 41 -0.86 -0.30 -6.72
C GLY A 41 0.59 -0.33 -7.20
N MET A 42 1.24 0.84 -7.29
CA MET A 42 2.66 0.95 -7.64
C MET A 42 3.57 0.27 -6.60
N ALA A 43 3.31 0.46 -5.31
CA ALA A 43 4.06 -0.19 -4.23
C ALA A 43 3.95 -1.72 -4.32
N ALA A 44 2.73 -2.24 -4.53
CA ALA A 44 2.49 -3.66 -4.71
C ALA A 44 3.23 -4.20 -5.95
N PHE A 45 3.14 -3.51 -7.08
CA PHE A 45 3.80 -3.90 -8.32
C PHE A 45 5.33 -3.96 -8.19
N ILE A 46 5.93 -3.01 -7.46
CA ILE A 46 7.38 -3.01 -7.19
C ILE A 46 7.74 -4.16 -6.26
N ALA A 47 6.96 -4.38 -5.19
CA ALA A 47 7.22 -5.43 -4.20
C ALA A 47 7.09 -6.85 -4.76
N GLN A 48 6.31 -7.05 -5.81
CA GLN A 48 6.29 -8.33 -6.53
C GLN A 48 7.59 -8.59 -7.33
N ARG A 49 8.31 -7.54 -7.73
CA ARG A 49 9.55 -7.62 -8.53
C ARG A 49 10.82 -7.56 -7.70
N HIS A 50 10.73 -7.00 -6.51
CA HIS A 50 11.85 -6.82 -5.59
C HIS A 50 11.45 -7.29 -4.19
N GLU A 51 12.33 -8.01 -3.51
CA GLU A 51 12.12 -8.35 -2.12
C GLU A 51 12.39 -7.13 -1.26
N VAL A 52 11.32 -6.51 -0.72
CA VAL A 52 11.40 -5.31 0.10
C VAL A 52 11.23 -5.61 1.59
N ALA A 53 11.63 -4.66 2.44
CA ALA A 53 11.53 -4.81 3.90
C ALA A 53 10.09 -4.90 4.38
N ARG A 54 9.18 -4.09 3.80
CA ARG A 54 7.76 -4.02 4.17
C ARG A 54 6.94 -3.40 3.06
N VAL A 55 5.68 -3.81 2.93
CA VAL A 55 4.71 -3.25 1.99
C VAL A 55 3.47 -2.81 2.77
N ILE A 56 3.04 -1.57 2.56
CA ILE A 56 1.86 -1.00 3.22
C ILE A 56 0.94 -0.41 2.16
N LEU A 57 -0.26 -0.97 2.04
CA LEU A 57 -1.21 -0.63 0.98
C LEU A 57 -2.47 0.00 1.58
N PHE A 58 -2.82 1.19 1.13
CA PHE A 58 -4.08 1.83 1.49
C PHE A 58 -4.99 1.97 0.27
N SER A 59 -6.21 1.43 0.36
CA SER A 59 -7.27 1.59 -0.64
C SER A 59 -6.90 1.15 -2.06
N SER A 60 -6.05 0.13 -2.21
CA SER A 60 -5.56 -0.44 -3.49
C SER A 60 -4.60 -1.62 -3.19
N PRO A 61 -4.26 -2.51 -4.16
CA PRO A 61 -4.61 -2.42 -5.58
C PRO A 61 -6.05 -2.85 -5.86
N TRP A 62 -6.60 -2.36 -6.94
CA TRP A 62 -7.87 -2.80 -7.51
C TRP A 62 -7.84 -2.75 -9.03
N ASP A 63 -6.65 -2.96 -9.60
CA ASP A 63 -6.47 -3.04 -11.04
C ASP A 63 -7.23 -4.24 -11.60
N PHE A 64 -8.03 -3.99 -12.61
CA PHE A 64 -8.84 -5.02 -13.25
C PHE A 64 -8.81 -4.93 -14.77
N THR A 65 -9.14 -6.04 -15.40
CA THR A 65 -9.49 -6.12 -16.82
C THR A 65 -10.99 -6.39 -16.94
N LEU A 66 -11.59 -5.98 -18.05
CA LEU A 66 -12.95 -6.38 -18.39
C LEU A 66 -12.87 -7.63 -19.27
N THR A 67 -13.61 -8.64 -18.88
CA THR A 67 -13.82 -9.85 -19.70
C THR A 67 -15.06 -9.69 -20.59
N ASP A 68 -15.28 -10.65 -21.48
CA ASP A 68 -16.51 -10.74 -22.25
C ASP A 68 -17.72 -10.67 -21.33
N GLY A 69 -18.68 -9.78 -21.60
CA GLY A 69 -19.81 -9.51 -20.73
C GLY A 69 -19.59 -8.42 -19.68
N ASN A 70 -18.51 -7.64 -19.76
CA ASN A 70 -18.21 -6.51 -18.84
C ASN A 70 -17.96 -6.93 -17.37
N VAL A 71 -17.56 -8.17 -17.13
CA VAL A 71 -17.19 -8.64 -15.78
C VAL A 71 -15.79 -8.14 -15.42
N ARG A 72 -15.65 -7.52 -14.25
CA ARG A 72 -14.36 -7.10 -13.72
C ARG A 72 -13.61 -8.30 -13.18
N GLN A 73 -12.38 -8.48 -13.64
CA GLN A 73 -11.46 -9.51 -13.15
C GLN A 73 -10.15 -8.83 -12.77
N LEU A 74 -9.57 -9.22 -11.64
CA LEU A 74 -8.27 -8.68 -11.21
C LEU A 74 -7.23 -8.83 -12.32
N ALA A 75 -6.43 -7.81 -12.49
CA ALA A 75 -5.31 -7.84 -13.43
C ALA A 75 -4.33 -8.96 -13.06
N ARG A 76 -3.85 -9.70 -14.05
CA ARG A 76 -3.01 -10.90 -13.86
C ARG A 76 -1.78 -10.66 -12.98
N TRP A 77 -1.24 -9.46 -13.00
CA TRP A 77 -0.06 -9.13 -12.20
C TRP A 77 -0.33 -9.20 -10.69
N VAL A 78 -1.58 -8.96 -10.24
CA VAL A 78 -1.94 -8.97 -8.81
C VAL A 78 -1.80 -10.38 -8.21
N SER A 79 -2.17 -11.41 -8.97
CA SER A 79 -2.10 -12.81 -8.54
C SER A 79 -0.80 -13.51 -8.93
N ALA A 80 0.11 -12.83 -9.63
CA ALA A 80 1.40 -13.40 -10.00
C ALA A 80 2.28 -13.64 -8.75
N PRO A 81 3.14 -14.69 -8.76
CA PRO A 81 4.10 -14.89 -7.68
C PRO A 81 5.00 -13.68 -7.49
N GLY A 82 5.09 -13.20 -6.26
CA GLY A 82 5.91 -12.04 -5.89
C GLY A 82 7.22 -12.43 -5.22
N LYS A 83 8.20 -11.51 -5.21
CA LYS A 83 9.48 -11.71 -4.53
C LYS A 83 9.41 -11.38 -3.04
N THR A 84 8.57 -10.42 -2.65
CA THR A 84 8.40 -10.07 -1.23
C THR A 84 7.49 -11.09 -0.55
N PRO A 85 7.94 -11.73 0.55
CA PRO A 85 7.15 -12.72 1.27
C PRO A 85 5.85 -12.12 1.84
N PRO A 86 4.73 -12.91 1.86
CA PRO A 86 3.42 -12.43 2.29
C PRO A 86 3.38 -11.79 3.69
N GLU A 87 4.17 -12.28 4.63
CA GLU A 87 4.25 -11.78 6.01
C GLU A 87 4.80 -10.36 6.14
N ARG A 88 5.35 -9.81 5.07
CA ARG A 88 5.81 -8.42 5.02
C ARG A 88 4.78 -7.44 4.45
N TRP A 89 3.61 -7.94 4.06
CA TRP A 89 2.54 -7.15 3.47
C TRP A 89 1.49 -6.78 4.49
N TYR A 90 1.05 -5.53 4.42
CA TYR A 90 0.01 -4.94 5.26
C TYR A 90 -0.95 -4.16 4.38
N GLY A 91 -2.24 -4.16 4.73
CA GLY A 91 -3.22 -3.45 3.93
C GLY A 91 -4.38 -2.90 4.76
N GLY A 92 -4.87 -1.73 4.35
CA GLY A 92 -6.05 -1.13 4.95
C GLY A 92 -6.95 -0.47 3.92
N TYR A 93 -8.26 -0.63 4.07
CA TYR A 93 -9.26 0.02 3.24
C TYR A 93 -10.56 0.20 4.02
N HIS A 94 -11.40 1.13 3.58
CA HIS A 94 -12.71 1.31 4.18
C HIS A 94 -13.75 0.46 3.44
N GLU A 95 -14.63 -0.25 4.18
CA GLU A 95 -15.64 -1.16 3.59
C GLU A 95 -16.61 -0.48 2.63
N ARG A 96 -16.83 0.84 2.81
CA ARG A 96 -17.71 1.67 1.96
C ARG A 96 -16.99 2.34 0.78
N GLU A 97 -15.77 1.97 0.49
CA GLU A 97 -15.12 2.40 -0.75
C GLU A 97 -15.75 1.72 -1.97
N ASN A 98 -15.86 2.45 -3.08
CA ASN A 98 -16.50 1.93 -4.30
C ASN A 98 -15.84 0.65 -4.83
N MET A 99 -14.55 0.44 -4.53
CA MET A 99 -13.75 -0.69 -4.98
C MET A 99 -13.39 -1.67 -3.85
N ALA A 100 -14.06 -1.57 -2.69
CA ALA A 100 -13.74 -2.39 -1.51
C ALA A 100 -13.70 -3.90 -1.82
N GLY A 101 -14.65 -4.40 -2.60
CA GLY A 101 -14.67 -5.81 -3.01
C GLY A 101 -13.43 -6.23 -3.80
N LEU A 102 -13.03 -5.44 -4.82
CA LEU A 102 -11.81 -5.71 -5.60
C LEU A 102 -10.53 -5.56 -4.78
N ILE A 103 -10.51 -4.63 -3.81
CA ILE A 103 -9.37 -4.48 -2.89
C ILE A 103 -9.24 -5.74 -2.02
N ALA A 104 -10.35 -6.22 -1.47
CA ALA A 104 -10.37 -7.46 -0.68
C ALA A 104 -9.88 -8.67 -1.50
N GLU A 105 -10.36 -8.82 -2.73
CA GLU A 105 -9.90 -9.88 -3.65
C GLU A 105 -8.41 -9.75 -3.94
N ALA A 106 -7.92 -8.53 -4.18
CA ALA A 106 -6.51 -8.28 -4.44
C ALA A 106 -5.63 -8.62 -3.23
N TYR A 107 -6.06 -8.28 -2.02
CA TYR A 107 -5.32 -8.63 -0.80
C TYR A 107 -5.26 -10.15 -0.59
N ALA A 108 -6.34 -10.86 -0.89
CA ALA A 108 -6.35 -12.32 -0.87
C ALA A 108 -5.42 -12.90 -1.94
N ALA A 109 -5.44 -12.37 -3.18
CA ALA A 109 -4.56 -12.80 -4.26
C ALA A 109 -3.08 -12.54 -3.98
N LEU A 110 -2.76 -11.43 -3.31
CA LEU A 110 -1.41 -11.09 -2.80
C LEU A 110 -1.03 -11.92 -1.57
N ARG A 111 -1.94 -12.74 -1.04
CA ARG A 111 -1.76 -13.58 0.16
C ARG A 111 -1.40 -12.79 1.42
N ILE A 112 -1.89 -11.56 1.54
CA ILE A 112 -1.67 -10.76 2.76
C ILE A 112 -2.31 -11.50 3.93
N PRO A 113 -1.58 -11.76 5.05
CA PRO A 113 -2.15 -12.43 6.21
C PRO A 113 -3.37 -11.67 6.73
N PRO A 114 -4.47 -12.36 7.10
CA PRO A 114 -5.71 -11.71 7.55
C PRO A 114 -5.51 -10.76 8.74
N ASP A 115 -4.59 -11.08 9.65
CA ASP A 115 -4.24 -10.27 10.80
C ASP A 115 -3.42 -9.01 10.44
N HIS A 116 -2.87 -8.97 9.23
CA HIS A 116 -2.21 -7.79 8.65
C HIS A 116 -3.17 -6.85 7.89
N ILE A 117 -4.46 -7.21 7.81
CA ILE A 117 -5.46 -6.40 7.12
C ILE A 117 -6.31 -5.64 8.13
N ARG A 118 -6.58 -4.36 7.84
CA ARG A 118 -7.54 -3.53 8.57
C ARG A 118 -8.66 -3.08 7.64
N VAL A 119 -9.88 -3.49 7.96
CA VAL A 119 -11.09 -3.03 7.27
C VAL A 119 -11.72 -1.94 8.14
N PHE A 120 -11.62 -0.70 7.68
CA PHE A 120 -12.17 0.46 8.38
C PHE A 120 -13.69 0.53 8.20
N ARG A 121 -14.42 0.86 9.28
CA ARG A 121 -15.89 0.85 9.30
C ARG A 121 -16.51 2.11 9.87
N ASP A 122 -15.68 3.01 10.41
CA ASP A 122 -16.15 4.20 11.10
C ASP A 122 -16.85 5.18 10.17
N ASP A 123 -17.86 5.86 10.69
CA ASP A 123 -18.53 6.91 9.97
C ASP A 123 -17.63 8.12 9.74
N LEU A 124 -17.84 8.78 8.61
CA LEU A 124 -17.19 10.06 8.37
C LEU A 124 -17.75 11.15 9.30
N PRO A 125 -16.89 12.03 9.81
CA PRO A 125 -17.37 13.24 10.48
C PRO A 125 -18.37 14.01 9.60
N PRO A 126 -19.42 14.62 10.17
CA PRO A 126 -20.48 15.29 9.41
C PRO A 126 -19.95 16.29 8.38
N ALA A 127 -18.89 17.02 8.70
CA ALA A 127 -18.25 17.97 7.78
C ALA A 127 -17.64 17.31 6.53
N GLN A 128 -17.29 16.03 6.60
CA GLN A 128 -16.71 15.27 5.47
C GLN A 128 -17.77 14.54 4.65
N GLN A 129 -18.97 14.31 5.19
CA GLN A 129 -20.08 13.69 4.49
C GLN A 129 -20.67 14.63 3.42
N GLN A 130 -20.56 15.94 3.59
CA GLN A 130 -21.17 16.96 2.74
C GLN A 130 -20.31 17.38 1.53
N THR A 131 -19.17 16.78 1.30
CA THR A 131 -18.21 17.29 0.29
C THR A 131 -18.55 16.96 -1.17
N GLY A 132 -19.66 16.29 -1.47
CA GLY A 132 -20.05 15.90 -2.84
C GLY A 132 -19.05 14.95 -3.54
N LYS A 133 -18.06 14.44 -2.82
CA LYS A 133 -17.08 13.50 -3.38
C LYS A 133 -17.72 12.16 -3.71
N ARG A 134 -17.43 11.64 -4.88
CA ARG A 134 -17.95 10.32 -5.34
C ARG A 134 -17.49 9.15 -4.47
N ASN A 135 -16.40 9.28 -3.76
CA ASN A 135 -15.84 8.25 -2.87
C ASN A 135 -15.24 8.90 -1.60
N PRO A 136 -16.08 9.36 -0.66
CA PRO A 136 -15.63 10.11 0.51
C PRO A 136 -14.79 9.26 1.49
N PHE A 137 -14.96 7.93 1.47
CA PHE A 137 -14.22 7.00 2.32
C PHE A 137 -12.80 6.70 1.79
N HIS A 138 -12.56 6.98 0.53
CA HIS A 138 -11.26 6.74 -0.10
C HIS A 138 -10.15 7.60 0.51
N GLY A 139 -9.09 6.96 0.99
CA GLY A 139 -7.98 7.61 1.65
C GLY A 139 -8.20 7.96 3.13
N GLN A 140 -9.30 7.53 3.75
CA GLN A 140 -9.53 7.75 5.18
C GLN A 140 -8.45 7.06 6.03
N GLY A 141 -8.06 5.84 5.69
CA GLY A 141 -7.01 5.11 6.39
C GLY A 141 -5.68 5.87 6.50
N VAL A 142 -5.38 6.75 5.55
CA VAL A 142 -4.15 7.57 5.57
C VAL A 142 -4.34 8.90 6.31
N ARG A 143 -5.52 9.51 6.21
CA ARG A 143 -5.74 10.90 6.63
C ARG A 143 -6.50 11.07 7.94
N ASN A 144 -7.38 10.11 8.27
CA ASN A 144 -8.23 10.25 9.44
C ASN A 144 -7.46 9.89 10.71
N PRO A 145 -7.35 10.80 11.71
CA PRO A 145 -6.63 10.54 12.96
C PRO A 145 -7.16 9.32 13.74
N ILE A 146 -8.42 8.95 13.58
CA ILE A 146 -9.01 7.78 14.26
C ILE A 146 -8.22 6.48 13.96
N TYR A 147 -7.52 6.42 12.81
CA TYR A 147 -6.73 5.27 12.38
C TYR A 147 -5.22 5.41 12.65
N ASP A 148 -4.82 6.31 13.58
CA ASP A 148 -3.39 6.48 13.93
C ASP A 148 -2.76 5.20 14.48
N GLN A 149 -3.50 4.44 15.28
CA GLN A 149 -3.03 3.17 15.83
C GLN A 149 -2.84 2.11 14.73
N ASP A 150 -3.76 2.05 13.77
CA ASP A 150 -3.63 1.14 12.63
C ASP A 150 -2.42 1.51 11.77
N ARG A 151 -2.18 2.80 11.54
CA ARG A 151 -0.96 3.26 10.85
C ARG A 151 0.30 2.92 11.63
N ALA A 152 0.30 3.07 12.96
CA ALA A 152 1.43 2.66 13.79
C ALA A 152 1.70 1.15 13.65
N PHE A 153 0.64 0.33 13.71
CA PHE A 153 0.74 -1.11 13.47
C PHE A 153 1.34 -1.42 12.09
N PHE A 154 0.84 -0.80 11.02
CA PHE A 154 1.38 -1.01 9.68
C PHE A 154 2.86 -0.60 9.56
N LEU A 155 3.29 0.41 10.30
CA LEU A 155 4.67 0.87 10.34
C LEU A 155 5.58 0.03 11.26
N GLY A 156 5.02 -0.97 11.96
CA GLY A 156 5.76 -1.81 12.91
C GLY A 156 6.14 -1.06 14.20
N ARG A 157 5.39 -0.02 14.55
CA ARG A 157 5.50 0.66 15.84
C ARG A 157 4.55 -0.03 16.80
N SER A 158 5.06 -0.48 17.95
CA SER A 158 4.19 -0.90 19.05
C SER A 158 3.35 0.29 19.51
N PRO A 159 2.08 0.07 19.89
CA PRO A 159 1.24 1.12 20.48
C PRO A 159 1.82 1.63 21.78
#